data_13781fe59f46e1d7e1219174ddc391bd
#
_entry.id   13781fe59f46e1d7e1219174ddc391bd
#
_cell.length_a   1.000
_cell.length_b   1.000
_cell.length_c   1.000
_cell.angle_alpha   90.00
_cell.angle_beta   90.00
_cell.angle_gamma   90.00
#
_symmetry.space_group_name_H-M   'P 1'
#
loop_
_entity.id
_entity.type
_entity.pdbx_description
1 polymer ?
#
loop_
_entity_poly.entity_id
_entity_poly.type
_entity_poly.pdbx_seq_one_letter_code
_entity_poly.pdbx_strand_id
1 'polypeptide(L)'
;MIAEEREYATYSSMPSVSYKIIEHLMTNPKAEIIWKLLKYNDADAYTRPNLTQKEKAALIYKGEAIQADYRVFFDFMMDDAETEMNTILRIYPAEVYPINRVTGLCTINFEVFTHSKINHLSNYTTRVDVIIQTLIDVLNGADIGGIGVLFFDNQASRYDKIQTIGQKPYKGKLLKMSVNMG
;
A
#
# COMPACT_ATOMS: atom_id res chain seq x y z
N MET A 1 -19.94 42.81 -12.64
CA MET A 1 -20.22 41.43 -12.21
C MET A 1 -18.88 40.71 -12.25
N ILE A 2 -18.27 40.54 -11.11
CA ILE A 2 -17.07 39.68 -10.96
C ILE A 2 -17.63 38.27 -11.07
N ALA A 3 -17.21 37.52 -12.13
CA ALA A 3 -17.54 36.11 -12.19
C ALA A 3 -16.95 35.46 -10.95
N GLU A 4 -17.80 34.90 -10.08
CA GLU A 4 -17.34 34.03 -9.01
C GLU A 4 -16.49 32.93 -9.66
N GLU A 5 -15.21 32.91 -9.35
CA GLU A 5 -14.34 31.78 -9.71
C GLU A 5 -14.97 30.53 -9.08
N ARG A 6 -15.53 29.68 -9.93
CA ARG A 6 -16.11 28.43 -9.50
C ARG A 6 -14.96 27.54 -9.04
N GLU A 7 -14.88 27.26 -7.74
CA GLU A 7 -13.92 26.36 -7.15
C GLU A 7 -14.20 24.93 -7.64
N TYR A 8 -13.26 24.35 -8.37
CA TYR A 8 -13.32 22.98 -8.84
C TYR A 8 -12.31 22.14 -8.07
N ALA A 9 -12.60 20.85 -7.88
CA ALA A 9 -11.65 19.91 -7.31
C ALA A 9 -10.38 19.85 -8.16
N THR A 10 -9.24 20.01 -7.53
CA THR A 10 -7.93 19.99 -8.21
C THR A 10 -7.20 18.65 -8.01
N TYR A 11 -7.64 17.83 -7.07
CA TYR A 11 -6.96 16.56 -6.68
C TYR A 11 -5.44 16.73 -6.49
N SER A 12 -5.01 17.90 -6.02
CA SER A 12 -3.60 18.27 -5.89
C SER A 12 -2.80 17.35 -4.95
N SER A 13 -3.47 16.67 -4.03
CA SER A 13 -2.87 15.69 -3.13
C SER A 13 -2.58 14.32 -3.78
N MET A 14 -3.18 14.02 -4.94
CA MET A 14 -3.07 12.70 -5.58
C MET A 14 -1.62 12.25 -5.83
N PRO A 15 -0.69 13.08 -6.30
CA PRO A 15 0.70 12.65 -6.51
C PRO A 15 1.44 12.26 -5.21
N SER A 16 0.97 12.73 -4.05
CA SER A 16 1.61 12.48 -2.75
C SER A 16 0.92 11.37 -1.94
N VAL A 17 -0.20 10.81 -2.41
CA VAL A 17 -1.00 9.83 -1.67
C VAL A 17 -0.18 8.63 -1.21
N SER A 18 0.52 7.98 -2.13
CA SER A 18 1.30 6.77 -1.83
C SER A 18 2.40 7.06 -0.81
N TYR A 19 3.10 8.19 -0.96
CA TYR A 19 4.14 8.60 -0.04
C TYR A 19 3.60 8.86 1.39
N LYS A 20 2.50 9.59 1.52
CA LYS A 20 1.88 9.89 2.82
C LYS A 20 1.37 8.64 3.53
N ILE A 21 0.82 7.68 2.78
CA ILE A 21 0.43 6.38 3.33
C ILE A 21 1.66 5.64 3.87
N ILE A 22 2.76 5.62 3.13
CA ILE A 22 4.00 4.97 3.58
C ILE A 22 4.57 5.67 4.82
N GLU A 23 4.57 7.00 4.89
CA GLU A 23 4.99 7.74 6.10
C GLU A 23 4.14 7.33 7.32
N HIS A 24 2.82 7.21 7.14
CA HIS A 24 1.93 6.72 8.19
C HIS A 24 2.28 5.29 8.62
N LEU A 25 2.52 4.37 7.68
CA LEU A 25 2.93 2.99 7.97
C LEU A 25 4.32 2.92 8.63
N MET A 26 5.25 3.81 8.27
CA MET A 26 6.59 3.85 8.89
C MET A 26 6.54 4.24 10.36
N THR A 27 5.63 5.12 10.74
CA THR A 27 5.53 5.67 12.09
C THR A 27 4.55 4.91 12.99
N ASN A 28 3.63 4.14 12.41
CA ASN A 28 2.62 3.40 13.17
C ASN A 28 3.19 2.10 13.75
N PRO A 29 3.19 1.90 15.09
CA PRO A 29 3.74 0.69 15.71
C PRO A 29 3.02 -0.60 15.28
N LYS A 30 1.73 -0.54 14.95
CA LYS A 30 0.97 -1.71 14.48
C LYS A 30 1.42 -2.18 13.09
N ALA A 31 2.01 -1.30 12.28
CA ALA A 31 2.51 -1.63 10.96
C ALA A 31 3.88 -2.33 10.98
N GLU A 32 4.52 -2.48 12.14
CA GLU A 32 5.88 -3.04 12.25
C GLU A 32 6.01 -4.44 11.64
N ILE A 33 4.95 -5.24 11.75
CA ILE A 33 4.92 -6.58 11.15
C ILE A 33 5.05 -6.55 9.63
N ILE A 34 4.49 -5.53 8.95
CA ILE A 34 4.62 -5.36 7.50
C ILE A 34 6.10 -5.22 7.13
N TRP A 35 6.83 -4.34 7.83
CA TRP A 35 8.23 -4.06 7.57
C TRP A 35 9.12 -5.29 7.80
N LYS A 36 8.84 -6.07 8.85
CA LYS A 36 9.53 -7.34 9.11
C LYS A 36 9.31 -8.34 7.98
N LEU A 37 8.06 -8.50 7.54
CA LEU A 37 7.70 -9.43 6.47
C LEU A 37 8.21 -8.99 5.08
N LEU A 38 8.45 -7.71 4.87
CA LEU A 38 9.13 -7.19 3.68
C LEU A 38 10.64 -7.41 3.71
N LYS A 39 11.27 -7.25 4.89
CA LYS A 39 12.73 -7.33 5.04
C LYS A 39 13.23 -8.77 5.10
N TYR A 40 12.60 -9.63 5.91
CA TYR A 40 13.09 -10.95 6.24
C TYR A 40 12.31 -12.04 5.50
N ASN A 41 13.03 -12.95 4.83
CA ASN A 41 12.43 -13.99 4.00
C ASN A 41 12.20 -15.33 4.74
N ASP A 42 12.67 -15.44 6.00
CA ASP A 42 12.49 -16.66 6.81
C ASP A 42 11.05 -16.82 7.33
N ALA A 43 10.70 -18.05 7.71
CA ALA A 43 9.35 -18.37 8.20
C ALA A 43 9.05 -17.71 9.56
N ASP A 44 10.07 -17.35 10.32
CA ASP A 44 9.97 -16.70 11.64
C ASP A 44 10.16 -15.18 11.58
N ALA A 45 10.01 -14.58 10.41
CA ALA A 45 10.21 -13.14 10.17
C ALA A 45 9.46 -12.24 11.17
N TYR A 46 8.28 -12.65 11.63
CA TYR A 46 7.48 -11.89 12.60
C TYR A 46 8.13 -11.79 14.00
N THR A 47 9.04 -12.70 14.36
CA THR A 47 9.77 -12.70 15.64
C THR A 47 11.03 -11.84 15.60
N ARG A 48 11.48 -11.42 14.41
CA ARG A 48 12.68 -10.61 14.22
C ARG A 48 12.55 -9.24 14.91
N PRO A 49 13.67 -8.59 15.26
CA PRO A 49 13.66 -7.24 15.81
C PRO A 49 12.92 -6.25 14.93
N ASN A 50 12.38 -5.20 15.53
CA ASN A 50 11.76 -4.10 14.81
C ASN A 50 12.80 -3.35 13.97
N LEU A 51 12.39 -2.87 12.81
CA LEU A 51 13.25 -2.11 11.92
C LEU A 51 13.37 -0.66 12.39
N THR A 52 14.57 -0.13 12.28
CA THR A 52 14.80 1.32 12.42
C THR A 52 14.17 2.08 11.25
N GLN A 53 13.92 3.38 11.44
CA GLN A 53 13.40 4.23 10.35
C GLN A 53 14.31 4.23 9.12
N LYS A 54 15.64 4.18 9.32
CA LYS A 54 16.62 4.10 8.24
C LYS A 54 16.49 2.79 7.44
N GLU A 55 16.29 1.67 8.11
CA GLU A 55 16.09 0.36 7.45
C GLU A 55 14.78 0.32 6.68
N LYS A 56 13.68 0.84 7.24
CA LYS A 56 12.40 0.97 6.54
C LYS A 56 12.55 1.82 5.29
N ALA A 57 13.19 2.99 5.39
CA ALA A 57 13.43 3.89 4.27
C ALA A 57 14.30 3.26 3.16
N ALA A 58 15.22 2.36 3.52
CA ALA A 58 16.05 1.63 2.55
C ALA A 58 15.27 0.61 1.71
N LEU A 59 14.11 0.16 2.19
CA LEU A 59 13.24 -0.76 1.44
C LEU A 59 12.38 -0.05 0.38
N ILE A 60 12.31 1.29 0.39
CA ILE A 60 11.45 2.07 -0.48
C ILE A 60 12.21 2.47 -1.73
N TYR A 61 11.65 2.15 -2.91
CA TYR A 61 12.21 2.55 -4.19
C TYR A 61 12.11 4.06 -4.41
N LYS A 62 13.23 4.68 -4.81
CA LYS A 62 13.38 6.14 -4.94
C LYS A 62 13.67 6.61 -6.38
N GLY A 63 13.46 5.75 -7.38
CA GLY A 63 13.73 6.10 -8.77
C GLY A 63 15.17 5.92 -9.23
N GLU A 64 16.04 5.35 -8.40
CA GLU A 64 17.41 4.96 -8.76
C GLU A 64 17.41 3.59 -9.47
N ALA A 65 18.59 3.15 -9.93
CA ALA A 65 18.71 1.78 -10.48
C ALA A 65 18.18 0.75 -9.48
N ILE A 66 17.32 -0.17 -9.94
CA ILE A 66 16.68 -1.16 -9.07
C ILE A 66 17.77 -2.01 -8.41
N GLN A 67 17.77 -1.99 -7.09
CA GLN A 67 18.62 -2.85 -6.26
C GLN A 67 17.76 -3.96 -5.67
N ALA A 68 18.36 -5.12 -5.43
CA ALA A 68 17.69 -6.30 -4.87
C ALA A 68 16.98 -6.06 -3.53
N ASP A 69 17.34 -4.99 -2.80
CA ASP A 69 16.80 -4.68 -1.48
C ASP A 69 15.48 -3.90 -1.48
N TYR A 70 15.08 -3.31 -2.60
CA TYR A 70 13.82 -2.59 -2.66
C TYR A 70 12.62 -3.54 -2.56
N ARG A 71 11.63 -3.16 -1.75
CA ARG A 71 10.43 -3.95 -1.43
C ARG A 71 9.14 -3.17 -1.55
N VAL A 72 9.20 -1.83 -1.56
CA VAL A 72 8.05 -0.93 -1.62
C VAL A 72 8.16 -0.05 -2.84
N PHE A 73 7.12 -0.06 -3.67
CA PHE A 73 7.04 0.68 -4.93
C PHE A 73 5.76 1.49 -5.01
N PHE A 74 5.82 2.62 -5.72
CA PHE A 74 4.68 3.54 -5.91
C PHE A 74 4.08 3.46 -7.33
N ASP A 75 4.41 2.40 -8.05
CA ASP A 75 3.95 2.17 -9.41
C ASP A 75 3.33 0.76 -9.56
N PHE A 76 2.52 0.59 -10.62
CA PHE A 76 1.81 -0.65 -10.91
C PHE A 76 2.63 -1.66 -11.75
N MET A 77 3.71 -1.22 -12.43
CA MET A 77 4.56 -2.09 -13.24
C MET A 77 6.04 -1.91 -12.90
N MET A 78 6.68 -3.01 -12.51
CA MET A 78 8.12 -3.10 -12.25
C MET A 78 8.61 -4.48 -12.69
N ASP A 79 8.93 -4.63 -13.96
CA ASP A 79 9.27 -5.94 -14.58
C ASP A 79 10.48 -6.61 -13.93
N ASP A 80 11.44 -5.84 -13.41
CA ASP A 80 12.68 -6.39 -12.85
C ASP A 80 12.61 -6.76 -11.36
N ALA A 81 11.58 -6.29 -10.62
CA ALA A 81 11.48 -6.55 -9.18
C ALA A 81 11.01 -7.98 -8.84
N GLU A 82 10.49 -8.72 -9.82
CA GLU A 82 9.86 -10.03 -9.66
C GLU A 82 10.81 -11.22 -9.89
N THR A 83 12.13 -11.01 -10.01
CA THR A 83 13.08 -12.09 -10.32
C THR A 83 13.61 -12.82 -9.10
N GLU A 84 13.48 -12.27 -7.89
CA GLU A 84 14.06 -12.80 -6.66
C GLU A 84 13.02 -13.33 -5.67
N MET A 85 13.45 -14.18 -4.71
CA MET A 85 12.59 -14.71 -3.64
C MET A 85 12.29 -13.62 -2.61
N ASN A 86 11.42 -12.67 -2.96
CA ASN A 86 11.10 -11.50 -2.16
C ASN A 86 9.61 -11.38 -1.87
N THR A 87 9.29 -10.51 -0.90
CA THR A 87 7.96 -9.95 -0.68
C THR A 87 7.96 -8.50 -1.15
N ILE A 88 7.00 -8.11 -1.95
CA ILE A 88 6.88 -6.79 -2.57
C ILE A 88 5.53 -6.19 -2.19
N LEU A 89 5.52 -4.91 -1.85
CA LEU A 89 4.34 -4.09 -1.63
C LEU A 89 4.33 -2.95 -2.66
N ARG A 90 3.26 -2.84 -3.44
CA ARG A 90 3.01 -1.71 -4.34
C ARG A 90 1.85 -0.90 -3.80
N ILE A 91 1.97 0.43 -3.80
CA ILE A 91 0.92 1.34 -3.33
C ILE A 91 0.79 2.46 -4.36
N TYR A 92 -0.38 2.56 -4.98
CA TYR A 92 -0.63 3.60 -5.97
C TYR A 92 -2.12 3.98 -6.07
N PRO A 93 -2.44 5.25 -6.36
CA PRO A 93 -3.79 5.64 -6.72
C PRO A 93 -4.17 4.98 -8.05
N ALA A 94 -5.34 4.33 -8.10
CA ALA A 94 -5.78 3.56 -9.26
C ALA A 94 -6.79 4.33 -10.10
N GLU A 95 -7.88 4.78 -9.48
CA GLU A 95 -9.00 5.38 -10.16
C GLU A 95 -9.53 6.55 -9.33
N VAL A 96 -10.01 7.60 -9.99
CA VAL A 96 -10.71 8.71 -9.35
C VAL A 96 -12.09 8.84 -9.98
N TYR A 97 -13.11 8.79 -9.13
CA TYR A 97 -14.51 8.95 -9.54
C TYR A 97 -15.02 10.30 -9.03
N PRO A 98 -15.29 11.27 -9.90
CA PRO A 98 -15.89 12.53 -9.49
C PRO A 98 -17.27 12.30 -8.86
N ILE A 99 -17.46 12.76 -7.61
CA ILE A 99 -18.76 12.72 -6.92
C ILE A 99 -19.54 13.99 -7.28
N ASN A 100 -18.85 15.12 -7.23
CA ASN A 100 -19.36 16.43 -7.60
C ASN A 100 -18.20 17.30 -8.07
N ARG A 101 -18.46 18.61 -8.29
CA ARG A 101 -17.45 19.55 -8.81
C ARG A 101 -16.26 19.82 -7.88
N VAL A 102 -16.35 19.48 -6.59
CA VAL A 102 -15.32 19.78 -5.56
C VAL A 102 -14.77 18.55 -4.85
N THR A 103 -15.41 17.39 -5.01
CA THR A 103 -14.97 16.15 -4.38
C THR A 103 -15.00 14.97 -5.34
N GLY A 104 -14.09 14.05 -5.16
CA GLY A 104 -14.05 12.76 -5.84
C GLY A 104 -13.66 11.63 -4.90
N LEU A 105 -14.05 10.43 -5.27
CA LEU A 105 -13.63 9.21 -4.62
C LEU A 105 -12.37 8.70 -5.32
N CYS A 106 -11.26 8.66 -4.62
CA CYS A 106 -10.02 8.04 -5.11
C CYS A 106 -9.89 6.64 -4.56
N THR A 107 -9.65 5.66 -5.43
CA THR A 107 -9.32 4.30 -5.03
C THR A 107 -7.80 4.12 -5.03
N ILE A 108 -7.30 3.43 -4.00
CA ILE A 108 -5.89 3.17 -3.79
C ILE A 108 -5.68 1.66 -3.80
N ASN A 109 -4.78 1.21 -4.65
CA ASN A 109 -4.39 -0.18 -4.72
C ASN A 109 -3.17 -0.44 -3.82
N PHE A 110 -3.28 -1.52 -3.05
CA PHE A 110 -2.19 -2.14 -2.31
C PHE A 110 -2.00 -3.55 -2.86
N GLU A 111 -0.96 -3.75 -3.63
CA GLU A 111 -0.64 -5.06 -4.18
C GLU A 111 0.49 -5.67 -3.36
N VAL A 112 0.23 -6.84 -2.81
CA VAL A 112 1.21 -7.61 -2.04
C VAL A 112 1.54 -8.86 -2.82
N PHE A 113 2.79 -9.01 -3.22
CA PHE A 113 3.31 -10.19 -3.89
C PHE A 113 4.39 -10.86 -3.04
N THR A 114 4.38 -12.17 -3.02
CA THR A 114 5.39 -12.97 -2.34
C THR A 114 5.75 -14.19 -3.17
N HIS A 115 7.04 -14.50 -3.25
CA HIS A 115 7.48 -15.74 -3.87
C HIS A 115 6.93 -16.95 -3.10
N SER A 116 6.40 -17.95 -3.81
CA SER A 116 5.67 -19.09 -3.22
C SER A 116 6.46 -19.86 -2.16
N LYS A 117 7.79 -19.92 -2.29
CA LYS A 117 8.67 -20.62 -1.34
C LYS A 117 8.78 -19.97 0.04
N ILE A 118 8.52 -18.65 0.14
CA ILE A 118 8.64 -17.91 1.40
C ILE A 118 7.29 -17.43 1.95
N ASN A 119 6.18 -17.77 1.30
CA ASN A 119 4.87 -17.27 1.68
C ASN A 119 4.35 -17.86 2.99
N HIS A 120 4.73 -19.07 3.36
CA HIS A 120 4.27 -19.71 4.60
C HIS A 120 5.12 -19.28 5.79
N LEU A 121 4.46 -18.92 6.89
CA LEU A 121 5.07 -18.58 8.15
C LEU A 121 4.97 -19.76 9.13
N SER A 122 5.84 -19.81 10.14
CA SER A 122 5.88 -20.90 11.10
C SER A 122 4.66 -20.99 12.03
N ASN A 123 3.85 -19.92 12.10
CA ASN A 123 2.59 -19.88 12.81
C ASN A 123 1.38 -20.34 11.98
N TYR A 124 1.60 -21.06 10.88
CA TYR A 124 0.58 -21.59 9.96
C TYR A 124 -0.22 -20.53 9.20
N THR A 125 0.22 -19.28 9.18
CA THR A 125 -0.38 -18.21 8.36
C THR A 125 0.41 -18.00 7.08
N THR A 126 -0.12 -17.15 6.18
CA THR A 126 0.61 -16.72 5.00
C THR A 126 1.07 -15.28 5.12
N ARG A 127 2.25 -14.99 4.59
CA ARG A 127 2.86 -13.66 4.59
C ARG A 127 1.94 -12.63 3.94
N VAL A 128 1.37 -12.98 2.79
CA VAL A 128 0.45 -12.11 2.06
C VAL A 128 -0.78 -11.77 2.92
N ASP A 129 -1.38 -12.76 3.58
CA ASP A 129 -2.61 -12.53 4.37
C ASP A 129 -2.33 -11.67 5.60
N VAL A 130 -1.19 -11.90 6.28
CA VAL A 130 -0.79 -11.08 7.43
C VAL A 130 -0.56 -9.62 7.02
N ILE A 131 0.11 -9.36 5.89
CA ILE A 131 0.32 -7.99 5.40
C ILE A 131 -1.02 -7.34 5.05
N ILE A 132 -1.89 -8.00 4.29
CA ILE A 132 -3.21 -7.46 3.91
C ILE A 132 -4.05 -7.13 5.13
N GLN A 133 -4.15 -8.06 6.11
CA GLN A 133 -4.90 -7.82 7.33
C GLN A 133 -4.33 -6.63 8.11
N THR A 134 -3.01 -6.54 8.24
CA THR A 134 -2.36 -5.43 8.94
C THR A 134 -2.59 -4.10 8.24
N LEU A 135 -2.57 -4.06 6.90
CA LEU A 135 -2.91 -2.86 6.14
C LEU A 135 -4.33 -2.37 6.47
N ILE A 136 -5.30 -3.28 6.51
CA ILE A 136 -6.68 -2.94 6.90
C ILE A 136 -6.73 -2.42 8.35
N ASP A 137 -6.11 -3.13 9.29
CA ASP A 137 -6.12 -2.78 10.72
C ASP A 137 -5.48 -1.42 11.02
N VAL A 138 -4.53 -1.00 10.18
CA VAL A 138 -3.79 0.26 10.36
C VAL A 138 -4.43 1.41 9.60
N LEU A 139 -4.97 1.14 8.41
CA LEU A 139 -5.41 2.20 7.48
C LEU A 139 -6.92 2.44 7.50
N ASN A 140 -7.74 1.44 7.83
CA ASN A 140 -9.20 1.61 7.82
C ASN A 140 -9.65 2.57 8.91
N GLY A 141 -10.23 3.69 8.53
CA GLY A 141 -10.61 4.79 9.41
C GLY A 141 -9.45 5.72 9.81
N ALA A 142 -8.25 5.51 9.26
CA ALA A 142 -7.12 6.39 9.54
C ALA A 142 -7.23 7.71 8.75
N ASP A 143 -7.15 8.82 9.47
CA ASP A 143 -6.96 10.15 8.87
C ASP A 143 -5.48 10.34 8.54
N ILE A 144 -5.17 10.39 7.25
CA ILE A 144 -3.80 10.60 6.77
C ILE A 144 -3.70 12.05 6.29
N GLY A 145 -3.00 12.85 7.05
CA GLY A 145 -2.93 14.29 6.87
C GLY A 145 -2.70 14.74 5.43
N GLY A 146 -3.65 15.53 4.92
CA GLY A 146 -3.65 16.12 3.59
C GLY A 146 -4.14 15.21 2.46
N ILE A 147 -4.60 13.98 2.76
CA ILE A 147 -5.31 13.14 1.79
C ILE A 147 -6.71 12.74 2.27
N GLY A 148 -6.98 12.78 3.57
CA GLY A 148 -8.27 12.44 4.16
C GLY A 148 -8.29 11.07 4.84
N VAL A 149 -9.49 10.62 5.20
CA VAL A 149 -9.71 9.34 5.89
C VAL A 149 -9.79 8.21 4.88
N LEU A 150 -8.90 7.21 5.01
CA LEU A 150 -9.00 5.98 4.24
C LEU A 150 -10.09 5.09 4.83
N PHE A 151 -10.79 4.39 3.97
CA PHE A 151 -11.78 3.41 4.39
C PHE A 151 -11.79 2.16 3.50
N PHE A 152 -12.21 1.06 4.12
CA PHE A 152 -12.49 -0.21 3.49
C PHE A 152 -13.94 -0.58 3.82
N ASP A 153 -14.88 -0.09 3.01
CA ASP A 153 -16.31 -0.22 3.29
C ASP A 153 -17.14 -0.23 2.00
N ASN A 154 -17.84 -1.33 1.76
CA ASN A 154 -18.72 -1.49 0.59
C ASN A 154 -19.94 -0.55 0.59
N GLN A 155 -20.34 0.01 1.73
CA GLN A 155 -21.42 0.99 1.79
C GLN A 155 -20.94 2.37 1.33
N ALA A 156 -19.70 2.72 1.70
CA ALA A 156 -19.07 3.96 1.27
C ALA A 156 -18.49 3.85 -0.14
N SER A 157 -17.96 2.67 -0.52
CA SER A 157 -17.40 2.43 -1.84
C SER A 157 -17.60 0.98 -2.30
N ARG A 158 -18.40 0.80 -3.35
CA ARG A 158 -18.55 -0.50 -4.03
C ARG A 158 -17.26 -1.01 -4.69
N TYR A 159 -16.20 -0.23 -4.69
CA TYR A 159 -14.92 -0.57 -5.31
C TYR A 159 -13.95 -1.23 -4.32
N ASP A 160 -14.20 -1.10 -3.01
CA ASP A 160 -13.35 -1.67 -1.98
C ASP A 160 -13.46 -3.19 -1.98
N LYS A 161 -12.31 -3.85 -2.08
CA LYS A 161 -12.25 -5.31 -2.18
C LYS A 161 -10.88 -5.87 -1.86
N ILE A 162 -10.86 -7.17 -1.53
CA ILE A 162 -9.65 -7.99 -1.56
C ILE A 162 -9.79 -8.99 -2.71
N GLN A 163 -8.78 -9.08 -3.55
CA GLN A 163 -8.76 -9.97 -4.70
C GLN A 163 -7.44 -10.75 -4.73
N THR A 164 -7.52 -12.06 -4.99
CA THR A 164 -6.32 -12.85 -5.26
C THR A 164 -5.74 -12.47 -6.62
N ILE A 165 -4.45 -12.21 -6.65
CA ILE A 165 -3.67 -11.89 -7.84
C ILE A 165 -2.38 -12.73 -7.83
N GLY A 166 -1.60 -12.61 -8.88
CA GLY A 166 -0.28 -13.24 -8.94
C GLY A 166 -0.16 -14.23 -10.07
N GLN A 167 1.07 -14.46 -10.45
CA GLN A 167 1.51 -15.35 -11.50
C GLN A 167 2.68 -16.16 -10.96
N LYS A 168 2.73 -17.46 -11.28
CA LYS A 168 3.86 -18.30 -10.85
C LYS A 168 5.20 -17.66 -11.21
N PRO A 169 6.18 -17.65 -10.29
CA PRO A 169 6.21 -18.30 -8.98
C PRO A 169 5.64 -17.46 -7.82
N TYR A 170 5.01 -16.32 -8.09
CA TYR A 170 4.49 -15.39 -7.08
C TYR A 170 3.03 -15.65 -6.75
N LYS A 171 2.70 -15.46 -5.48
CA LYS A 171 1.35 -15.40 -4.95
C LYS A 171 1.09 -14.00 -4.42
N GLY A 172 -0.11 -13.48 -4.60
CA GLY A 172 -0.40 -12.13 -4.17
C GLY A 172 -1.86 -11.87 -3.92
N LYS A 173 -2.12 -10.72 -3.28
CA LYS A 173 -3.43 -10.13 -3.11
C LYS A 173 -3.38 -8.64 -3.41
N LEU A 174 -4.44 -8.16 -4.04
CA LEU A 174 -4.79 -6.77 -4.18
C LEU A 174 -5.78 -6.43 -3.07
N LEU A 175 -5.46 -5.44 -2.25
CA LEU A 175 -6.40 -4.72 -1.40
C LEU A 175 -6.70 -3.38 -2.08
N LYS A 176 -7.96 -3.09 -2.32
CA LYS A 176 -8.42 -1.79 -2.81
C LYS A 176 -9.17 -1.08 -1.68
N MET A 177 -8.72 0.10 -1.32
CA MET A 177 -9.34 1.00 -0.35
C MET A 177 -9.68 2.32 -1.02
N SER A 178 -10.53 3.11 -0.39
CA SER A 178 -10.97 4.40 -0.93
C SER A 178 -10.72 5.55 0.03
N VAL A 179 -10.62 6.75 -0.54
CA VAL A 179 -10.54 8.01 0.18
C VAL A 179 -11.30 9.09 -0.59
N ASN A 180 -12.01 9.97 0.12
CA ASN A 180 -12.61 11.15 -0.47
C ASN A 180 -11.56 12.26 -0.57
N MET A 181 -11.40 12.81 -1.77
CA MET A 181 -10.44 13.86 -2.09
C MET A 181 -11.16 15.06 -2.72
N GLY A 182 -10.68 16.28 -2.43
CA GLY A 182 -11.22 17.50 -2.98
C GLY A 182 -10.41 18.72 -2.60
#